data_ba7327245445db8d7210ba68374b5dbf
#
_entry.id   ba7327245445db8d7210ba68374b5dbf
#
_cell.length_a   1.000
_cell.length_b   1.000
_cell.length_c   1.000
_cell.angle_alpha   90.00
_cell.angle_beta   90.00
_cell.angle_gamma   90.00
#
_symmetry.space_group_name_H-M   'P 1'
#
loop_
_entity.id
_entity.type
_entity.pdbx_description
1 polymer ?
#
loop_
_entity_poly.entity_id
_entity_poly.type
_entity_poly.pdbx_seq_one_letter_code
_entity_poly.pdbx_strand_id
1 'polypeptide(L)' 'SITKREVLSQVKYNLKVESMRRKNIGIKQMSKLDKVFYWSDFTEALYRDQIITQSQIDRWSNPYEFRNY' A
#
# COMPACT_ATOMS: atom_id res chain seq x y z
N SER A 1 9.10 -15.36 -6.87
CA SER A 1 8.35 -14.13 -7.11
C SER A 1 7.73 -13.61 -5.82
N ILE A 2 7.48 -12.32 -5.77
CA ILE A 2 6.90 -11.69 -4.59
C ILE A 2 5.41 -12.01 -4.48
N THR A 3 4.92 -12.19 -3.25
CA THR A 3 3.51 -12.50 -3.01
C THR A 3 2.75 -11.25 -2.57
N LYS A 4 1.41 -11.30 -2.67
CA LYS A 4 0.54 -10.22 -2.17
C LYS A 4 0.79 -9.97 -0.68
N ARG A 5 0.98 -11.05 0.10
CA ARG A 5 1.25 -10.96 1.54
C ARG A 5 2.50 -10.15 1.84
N GLU A 6 3.56 -10.38 1.07
CA GLU A 6 4.81 -9.64 1.22
C GLU A 6 4.63 -8.16 0.89
N VAL A 7 3.91 -7.86 -0.19
CA VAL A 7 3.61 -6.48 -0.57
C VAL A 7 2.76 -5.80 0.50
N LEU A 8 1.73 -6.48 0.99
CA LEU A 8 0.87 -5.92 2.04
C LEU A 8 1.68 -5.63 3.31
N SER A 9 2.57 -6.54 3.70
CA SER A 9 3.43 -6.36 4.85
C SER A 9 4.29 -5.10 4.71
N GLN A 10 4.89 -4.91 3.53
CA GLN A 10 5.73 -3.74 3.27
C GLN A 10 4.90 -2.45 3.28
N VAL A 11 3.72 -2.48 2.66
CA VAL A 11 2.82 -1.32 2.64
C VAL A 11 2.37 -0.96 4.05
N LYS A 12 1.99 -1.95 4.85
CA LYS A 12 1.58 -1.71 6.25
C LYS A 12 2.70 -1.07 7.05
N TYR A 13 3.92 -1.54 6.86
CA TYR A 13 5.08 -0.95 7.53
C TYR A 13 5.28 0.51 7.11
N ASN A 14 5.24 0.77 5.80
CA ASN A 14 5.41 2.12 5.27
C ASN A 14 4.34 3.08 5.79
N LEU A 15 3.09 2.61 5.84
CA LEU A 15 1.98 3.42 6.35
C LEU A 15 2.11 3.69 7.85
N LYS A 16 2.63 2.72 8.60
CA LYS A 16 2.88 2.90 10.03
C LYS A 16 3.93 3.97 10.26
N VAL A 17 5.02 3.93 9.50
CA VAL A 17 6.09 4.93 9.58
C VAL A 17 5.54 6.32 9.26
N GLU A 18 4.75 6.42 8.20
CA GLU A 18 4.13 7.70 7.81
C GLU A 18 3.18 8.21 8.90
N SER A 19 2.39 7.32 9.50
CA SER A 19 1.48 7.68 10.58
C SER A 19 2.24 8.25 11.78
N MET A 20 3.36 7.64 12.14
CA MET A 20 4.19 8.11 13.24
C MET A 20 4.82 9.47 12.93
N ARG A 21 5.28 9.66 11.69
CA ARG A 21 5.84 10.94 11.25
C ARG A 21 4.79 12.04 11.34
N ARG A 22 3.58 11.78 10.86
CA ARG A 22 2.47 12.75 10.88
C ARG A 22 2.10 13.14 12.31
N LYS A 23 2.05 12.14 13.21
CA LYS A 23 1.77 12.39 14.61
C LYS A 23 2.84 13.29 15.24
N ASN A 24 4.11 13.02 14.94
CA ASN A 24 5.22 13.79 15.50
C ASN A 24 5.24 15.23 15.06
N ILE A 25 4.89 15.52 13.81
CA ILE A 25 4.87 16.89 13.28
C ILE A 25 3.49 17.54 13.38
N GLY A 26 2.49 16.83 13.92
CA GLY A 26 1.17 17.41 14.22
C GLY A 26 0.27 17.62 13.02
N ILE A 27 0.44 16.84 11.94
CA ILE A 27 -0.44 16.94 10.78
C ILE A 27 -1.46 15.79 10.77
N LYS A 28 -2.49 15.95 9.95
CA LYS A 28 -3.60 15.02 9.87
C LYS A 28 -3.15 13.63 9.43
N GLN A 29 -3.71 12.60 10.05
CA GLN A 29 -3.46 11.21 9.69
C GLN A 29 -4.07 10.88 8.33
N MET A 30 -3.53 9.85 7.68
CA MET A 30 -4.03 9.37 6.38
C MET A 30 -5.44 8.83 6.51
N SER A 31 -6.32 9.21 5.58
CA SER A 31 -7.66 8.66 5.48
C SER A 31 -7.63 7.26 4.88
N LYS A 32 -8.77 6.56 4.93
CA LYS A 32 -8.92 5.27 4.23
C LYS A 32 -8.63 5.43 2.74
N LEU A 33 -9.15 6.50 2.13
CA LEU A 33 -8.95 6.76 0.70
C LEU A 33 -7.48 6.96 0.36
N ASP A 34 -6.74 7.66 1.21
CA ASP A 34 -5.31 7.84 1.03
C ASP A 34 -4.59 6.49 0.99
N LYS A 35 -4.99 5.57 1.85
CA LYS A 35 -4.41 4.22 1.91
C LYS A 35 -4.75 3.40 0.67
N VAL A 36 -5.98 3.54 0.16
CA VAL A 36 -6.40 2.89 -1.08
C VAL A 36 -5.52 3.35 -2.24
N PHE A 37 -5.31 4.65 -2.36
CA PHE A 37 -4.44 5.20 -3.41
C PHE A 37 -2.98 4.79 -3.22
N TYR A 38 -2.51 4.75 -1.97
CA TYR A 38 -1.14 4.33 -1.69
C TYR A 38 -0.89 2.90 -2.19
N TRP A 39 -1.80 1.98 -1.89
CA TRP A 39 -1.69 0.60 -2.37
C TRP A 39 -1.65 0.55 -3.89
N SER A 40 -2.55 1.26 -4.55
CA SER A 40 -2.64 1.27 -6.01
C SER A 40 -1.35 1.82 -6.63
N ASP A 41 -0.82 2.92 -6.10
CA ASP A 41 0.41 3.53 -6.60
C ASP A 41 1.62 2.62 -6.35
N PHE A 42 1.67 1.99 -5.18
CA PHE A 42 2.77 1.10 -4.82
C PHE A 42 2.82 -0.13 -5.72
N THR A 43 1.68 -0.78 -5.94
CA THR A 43 1.61 -1.96 -6.80
C THR A 43 1.85 -1.61 -8.26
N GLU A 44 1.39 -0.46 -8.72
CA GLU A 44 1.66 0.00 -10.07
C GLU A 44 3.16 0.23 -10.29
N ALA A 45 3.86 0.79 -9.30
CA ALA A 45 5.30 0.97 -9.38
C ALA A 45 6.02 -0.37 -9.47
N LEU A 46 5.58 -1.37 -8.68
CA LEU A 46 6.14 -2.72 -8.76
C LEU A 46 5.93 -3.34 -10.14
N TYR A 47 4.77 -3.12 -10.73
CA TYR A 47 4.48 -3.61 -12.07
C TYR A 47 5.38 -2.93 -13.11
N ARG A 48 5.55 -1.62 -13.05
CA ARG A 48 6.43 -0.88 -13.97
C ARG A 48 7.86 -1.36 -13.89
N ASP A 49 8.32 -1.69 -12.67
CA ASP A 49 9.68 -2.17 -12.45
C ASP A 49 9.82 -3.66 -12.71
N GLN A 50 8.76 -4.30 -13.20
CA GLN A 50 8.72 -5.73 -13.54
C GLN A 50 8.95 -6.65 -12.33
N ILE A 51 8.67 -6.18 -11.13
CA ILE A 51 8.76 -6.97 -9.91
C ILE A 51 7.54 -7.88 -9.78
N ILE A 52 6.38 -7.41 -10.22
CA ILE A 52 5.16 -8.20 -10.31
C ILE A 52 4.65 -8.22 -11.74
N THR A 53 3.81 -9.22 -12.06
CA THR A 53 3.26 -9.39 -13.41
C THR A 53 1.89 -8.72 -13.52
N GLN A 54 1.41 -8.56 -14.75
CA GLN A 54 0.06 -8.08 -15.03
C GLN A 54 -0.98 -8.99 -14.37
N SER A 55 -0.76 -10.30 -14.41
CA SER A 55 -1.65 -11.28 -13.78
C SER A 55 -1.75 -11.05 -12.27
N GLN A 56 -0.64 -10.75 -11.62
CA GLN A 56 -0.61 -10.49 -10.19
C GLN A 56 -1.38 -9.21 -9.84
N ILE A 57 -1.11 -8.11 -10.56
CA ILE A 57 -1.76 -6.84 -10.27
C ILE A 57 -3.28 -6.93 -10.52
N ASP A 58 -3.69 -7.70 -11.53
CA ASP A 58 -5.11 -7.89 -11.85
C ASP A 58 -5.83 -8.73 -10.80
N ARG A 59 -5.14 -9.73 -10.23
CA ARG A 59 -5.73 -10.64 -9.24
C ARG A 59 -5.74 -10.09 -7.82
N TRP A 60 -4.82 -9.19 -7.50
CA TRP A 60 -4.70 -8.66 -6.15
C TRP A 60 -5.70 -7.54 -5.92
N SER A 61 -6.75 -7.82 -5.16
CA SER A 61 -7.67 -6.78 -4.74
C SER A 61 -6.98 -5.84 -3.76
N ASN A 62 -7.42 -4.58 -3.76
CA ASN A 62 -6.89 -3.58 -2.84
C ASN A 62 -7.41 -3.84 -1.43
N PRO A 63 -6.55 -4.21 -0.46
CA PRO A 63 -7.01 -4.58 0.87
C PRO A 63 -7.63 -3.41 1.64
N TYR A 64 -7.30 -2.18 1.28
CA TYR A 64 -7.79 -1.00 1.97
C TYR A 64 -9.16 -0.55 1.51
N GLU A 65 -9.68 -1.10 0.40
CA GLU A 65 -11.05 -0.88 -0.02
C GLU A 65 -12.04 -1.58 0.90
N PHE A 66 -11.63 -2.71 1.48
CA PHE A 66 -12.50 -3.55 2.30
C PHE A 66 -12.19 -3.46 3.78
N ARG A 67 -10.98 -3.08 4.15
CA ARG A 67 -10.54 -2.99 5.54
C ARG A 67 -9.68 -1.75 5.73
N ASN A 68 -9.71 -1.23 6.94
CA ASN A 68 -8.85 -0.10 7.31
C ASN A 68 -7.70 -0.62 8.17
N TYR A 69 -6.71 -1.14 7.52
CA TYR A 69 -5.50 -1.62 8.22
C TYR A 69 -4.75 -0.49 8.89
#